data_50e350fbe6860ea969dea5774db54eb4
#
_entry.id   50e350fbe6860ea969dea5774db54eb4
#
_cell.length_a   1.000
_cell.length_b   1.000
_cell.length_c   1.000
_cell.angle_alpha   90.00
_cell.angle_beta   90.00
_cell.angle_gamma   90.00
#
_symmetry.space_group_name_H-M   'P 1'
#
loop_
_entity.id
_entity.type
_entity.pdbx_description
1 polymer ?
#
loop_
_entity_poly.entity_id
_entity_poly.type
_entity_poly.pdbx_seq_one_letter_code
_entity_poly.pdbx_strand_id
1 'polypeptide(L)' 'MVEIDKFKVRELMAKKKIVTLQDLANCLGISKTQLSNILSDKFVPIKSNIVELAEFFEISPLEIIKEKDLGDKNGK' A
#
# COMPACT_ATOMS: atom_id res chain seq x y z
N MET A 1 -2.93 12.30 -9.26
CA MET A 1 -1.86 11.69 -8.46
C MET A 1 -2.46 10.56 -7.62
N VAL A 2 -1.77 9.45 -7.52
CA VAL A 2 -2.30 8.30 -6.79
C VAL A 2 -1.48 8.01 -5.54
N GLU A 3 -2.08 7.29 -4.62
CA GLU A 3 -1.40 6.79 -3.42
C GLU A 3 -1.85 5.36 -3.20
N ILE A 4 -1.10 4.64 -2.36
CA ILE A 4 -1.50 3.29 -2.00
C ILE A 4 -2.65 3.38 -1.00
N ASP A 5 -3.69 2.59 -1.26
CA ASP A 5 -4.87 2.55 -0.38
C ASP A 5 -4.54 1.70 0.83
N LYS A 6 -4.21 2.35 1.94
CA LYS A 6 -3.80 1.66 3.17
C LYS A 6 -4.93 0.83 3.76
N PHE A 7 -6.17 1.26 3.60
CA PHE A 7 -7.30 0.48 4.10
C PHE A 7 -7.44 -0.82 3.31
N LYS A 8 -7.23 -0.74 1.99
CA LYS A 8 -7.26 -1.93 1.15
C LYS A 8 -6.14 -2.88 1.54
N VAL A 9 -4.95 -2.35 1.79
CA VAL A 9 -3.82 -3.17 2.21
C VAL A 9 -4.15 -3.91 3.52
N ARG A 10 -4.72 -3.20 4.48
CA ARG A 10 -5.09 -3.82 5.76
C ARG A 10 -6.15 -4.90 5.58
N GLU A 11 -7.11 -4.64 4.71
CA GLU A 11 -8.14 -5.64 4.40
C GLU A 11 -7.51 -6.90 3.80
N LEU A 12 -6.59 -6.72 2.86
CA LEU A 12 -5.92 -7.84 2.22
C LEU A 12 -5.00 -8.60 3.19
N MET A 13 -4.35 -7.87 4.10
CA MET A 13 -3.55 -8.49 5.15
C MET A 13 -4.42 -9.39 6.02
N ALA A 14 -5.60 -8.89 6.39
CA ALA A 14 -6.52 -9.66 7.21
C ALA A 14 -6.93 -10.96 6.51
N LYS A 15 -7.18 -10.90 5.21
CA LYS A 15 -7.54 -12.09 4.44
C LYS A 15 -6.42 -13.13 4.43
N LYS A 16 -5.18 -12.70 4.48
CA LYS A 16 -4.03 -13.60 4.53
C LYS A 16 -3.57 -13.90 5.96
N LYS A 17 -4.31 -13.39 6.95
CA LYS A 17 -4.00 -13.57 8.36
C LYS A 17 -2.65 -12.98 8.74
N ILE A 18 -2.27 -11.91 8.07
CA ILE A 18 -1.06 -11.15 8.38
C ILE A 18 -1.46 -10.07 9.37
N VAL A 19 -0.89 -10.10 10.57
CA VAL A 19 -1.33 -9.24 11.67
C VAL A 19 -0.61 -7.91 11.71
N THR A 20 0.70 -7.90 11.43
CA THR A 20 1.52 -6.70 11.59
C THR A 20 2.21 -6.33 10.28
N LEU A 21 2.63 -5.06 10.20
CA LEU A 21 3.41 -4.62 9.04
C LEU A 21 4.76 -5.33 8.99
N GLN A 22 5.34 -5.67 10.15
CA GLN A 22 6.58 -6.43 10.16
C GLN A 22 6.40 -7.78 9.49
N ASP A 23 5.27 -8.43 9.78
CA ASP A 23 4.95 -9.71 9.15
C ASP A 23 4.82 -9.56 7.64
N LEU A 24 4.13 -8.50 7.21
CA LEU A 24 3.97 -8.24 5.78
C LEU A 24 5.34 -7.98 5.13
N ALA A 25 6.19 -7.19 5.77
CA ALA A 25 7.52 -6.92 5.25
C ALA A 25 8.32 -8.20 5.10
N ASN A 26 8.24 -9.09 6.11
CA ASN A 26 8.93 -10.38 6.06
C ASN A 26 8.44 -11.21 4.88
N CYS A 27 7.13 -11.21 4.64
CA CYS A 27 6.56 -11.94 3.50
C CYS A 27 7.03 -11.37 2.17
N LEU A 28 7.23 -10.07 2.10
CA LEU A 28 7.67 -9.40 0.89
C LEU A 28 9.20 -9.42 0.72
N GLY A 29 9.92 -9.84 1.76
CA GLY A 29 11.38 -9.88 1.71
C GLY A 29 12.03 -8.51 1.83
N ILE A 30 11.38 -7.58 2.51
CA ILE A 30 11.91 -6.22 2.68
C ILE A 30 11.88 -5.85 4.16
N SER A 31 12.53 -4.74 4.51
CA SER A 31 12.52 -4.25 5.88
C SER A 31 11.21 -3.55 6.20
N LYS A 32 10.87 -3.49 7.49
CA LYS A 32 9.69 -2.76 7.94
C LYS A 32 9.78 -1.28 7.55
N THR A 33 10.98 -0.70 7.68
CA THR A 33 11.19 0.70 7.30
C THR A 33 10.91 0.92 5.82
N GLN A 34 11.38 0.01 4.99
CA GLN A 34 11.14 0.08 3.56
C GLN A 34 9.64 -0.01 3.25
N LEU A 35 8.96 -0.95 3.91
CA LEU A 35 7.51 -1.10 3.73
C LEU A 35 6.77 0.17 4.19
N SER A 36 7.16 0.73 5.34
CA SER A 36 6.55 1.96 5.82
C SER A 36 6.71 3.10 4.82
N ASN A 37 7.87 3.20 4.19
CA ASN A 37 8.10 4.21 3.17
C ASN A 37 7.22 3.98 1.94
N ILE A 38 7.07 2.73 1.52
CA ILE A 38 6.21 2.38 0.39
C ILE A 38 4.76 2.79 0.67
N LEU A 39 4.30 2.57 1.89
CA LEU A 39 2.91 2.85 2.26
C LEU A 39 2.68 4.30 2.66
N SER A 40 3.76 5.08 2.77
CA SER A 40 3.66 6.48 3.19
C SER A 40 2.95 7.32 2.13
N ASP A 41 2.10 8.24 2.56
CA ASP A 41 1.45 9.18 1.65
C ASP A 41 2.33 10.41 1.38
N LYS A 42 3.53 10.46 1.95
CA LYS A 42 4.47 11.56 1.71
C LYS A 42 5.19 11.43 0.39
N PHE A 43 5.21 10.25 -0.19
CA PHE A 43 5.95 9.99 -1.42
C PHE A 43 5.02 9.46 -2.49
N VAL A 44 5.37 9.76 -3.74
CA VAL A 44 4.65 9.18 -4.87
C VAL A 44 5.00 7.68 -4.94
N PRO A 45 4.00 6.81 -4.99
CA PRO A 45 4.28 5.37 -5.06
C PRO A 45 5.08 5.02 -6.31
N ILE A 46 6.04 4.13 -6.15
CA ILE A 46 6.83 3.63 -7.26
C ILE A 46 6.06 2.47 -7.90
N LYS A 47 5.96 2.49 -9.22
CA LYS A 47 5.16 1.51 -9.95
C LYS A 47 5.53 0.07 -9.61
N SER A 48 6.83 -0.23 -9.52
CA SER A 48 7.27 -1.59 -9.21
C SER A 48 6.80 -2.03 -7.83
N ASN A 49 6.76 -1.12 -6.86
CA ASN A 49 6.27 -1.45 -5.53
C ASN A 49 4.77 -1.74 -5.55
N ILE A 50 4.02 -0.98 -6.34
CA ILE A 50 2.58 -1.19 -6.49
C ILE A 50 2.34 -2.57 -7.08
N VAL A 51 3.08 -2.92 -8.13
CA VAL A 51 2.93 -4.20 -8.80
C VAL A 51 3.28 -5.35 -7.86
N GLU A 52 4.38 -5.22 -7.10
CA GLU A 52 4.79 -6.27 -6.17
C GLU A 52 3.74 -6.51 -5.09
N LEU A 53 3.18 -5.44 -4.53
CA LEU A 53 2.13 -5.59 -3.52
C LEU A 53 0.90 -6.26 -4.12
N ALA A 54 0.50 -5.82 -5.30
CA ALA A 54 -0.68 -6.40 -5.96
C ALA A 54 -0.47 -7.87 -6.26
N GLU A 55 0.71 -8.23 -6.76
CA GLU A 55 1.01 -9.63 -7.06
C GLU A 55 1.00 -10.48 -5.80
N PHE A 56 1.58 -9.96 -4.71
CA PHE A 56 1.59 -10.70 -3.45
C PHE A 56 0.16 -10.97 -2.97
N PHE A 57 -0.72 -9.99 -3.10
CA PHE A 57 -2.11 -10.13 -2.68
C PHE A 57 -3.00 -10.74 -3.77
N GLU A 58 -2.45 -11.04 -4.95
CA GLU A 58 -3.16 -11.68 -6.05
C GLU A 58 -4.35 -10.84 -6.54
N ILE A 59 -4.10 -9.54 -6.68
CA ILE A 59 -5.11 -8.60 -7.18
C ILE A 59 -4.49 -7.73 -8.27
N SER A 60 -5.35 -6.98 -8.96
CA SER A 60 -4.88 -6.00 -9.94
C SER A 60 -4.20 -4.83 -9.24
N PRO A 61 -3.11 -4.29 -9.81
CA PRO A 61 -2.50 -3.08 -9.25
C PRO A 61 -3.48 -1.93 -9.08
N LEU A 62 -4.50 -1.85 -9.93
CA LEU A 62 -5.51 -0.79 -9.83
C LEU A 62 -6.35 -0.89 -8.56
N GLU A 63 -6.42 -2.07 -7.96
CA GLU A 63 -7.21 -2.26 -6.74
C GLU A 63 -6.48 -1.81 -5.49
N ILE A 64 -5.15 -1.66 -5.56
CA ILE A 64 -4.38 -1.31 -4.38
C ILE A 64 -4.04 0.17 -4.30
N ILE A 65 -4.41 0.93 -5.32
CA ILE A 65 -4.17 2.36 -5.35
C ILE A 65 -5.49 3.11 -5.36
N LYS A 66 -5.42 4.38 -4.95
CA LYS A 66 -6.58 5.25 -5.02
C LYS A 66 -6.11 6.65 -5.40
N GLU A 67 -7.04 7.49 -5.84
CA GLU A 67 -6.71 8.86 -6.15
C GLU A 67 -6.37 9.59 -4.86
N LYS A 68 -5.24 10.30 -4.87
CA LYS A 68 -4.84 11.06 -3.69
C LYS A 68 -5.70 12.31 -3.56
N ASP A 69 -6.28 12.49 -2.38
CA ASP A 69 -7.05 13.68 -2.07
C ASP A 69 -6.08 14.84 -1.85
N LEU A 70 -6.16 15.87 -2.68
CA LEU A 70 -5.31 17.05 -2.58
C LEU A 70 -5.97 18.15 -1.76
N GLY A 71 -7.00 17.85 -1.13
CA GLY A 71 -7.69 18.77 -0.25
C GLY A 71 -8.36 19.85 -0.98
N ASP A 72 -8.16 19.86 -0.94
CA ASP A 72 -8.61 20.36 -0.94
C ASP A 72 -9.63 20.66 -0.77
N LYS A 73 -9.95 20.49 -0.49
CA LYS A 73 -10.47 20.48 -0.24
C LYS A 73 -10.94 21.01 0.23
N ASN A 74 -10.89 21.55 0.48
CA ASN A 74 -11.10 21.95 0.99
C ASN A 74 -11.67 22.52 0.96
N GLY A 75 -11.79 22.51 0.92
CA GLY A 75 -12.22 22.79 1.04
C GLY A 75 -12.91 23.24 0.93
N LYS A 76 -13.07 23.13 0.91
CA LYS A 76 -13.63 23.17 0.90
C LYS A 76 -13.82 23.29 1.00
#